data_9c5f3ad056ca5ba26ddafd4546601328
#
_entry.id   9c5f3ad056ca5ba26ddafd4546601328
#
_cell.length_a   1.000
_cell.length_b   1.000
_cell.length_c   1.000
_cell.angle_alpha   90.00
_cell.angle_beta   90.00
_cell.angle_gamma   90.00
#
_symmetry.space_group_name_H-M   'P 1'
#
loop_
_entity.id
_entity.type
_entity.pdbx_description
1 polymer ?
#
loop_
_entity_poly.entity_id
_entity_poly.type
_entity_poly.pdbx_seq_one_letter_code
_entity_poly.pdbx_strand_id
1 'polypeptide(L)'
;PLGLIANYALHYVGGIPRVTEKDGRVVGMASADYFGEFARIMPHRVGGLNPPDNFVAIMSNGASGDINNIDFDSKRPPRAPFEQVRVVATKTATAAWRAVKDIETYHDNPIITMRQREVELRYRVPTDTEVARARQILALPAKERAELHSKASSYATHTMRFAEPDA
;
A
#
# COMPACT_ATOMS: atom_id res chain seq x y z
N PRO A 1 23.87 4.24 -14.93
CA PRO A 1 22.77 5.14 -14.58
C PRO A 1 23.04 5.82 -13.23
N LEU A 2 22.60 7.08 -13.10
CA LEU A 2 22.71 7.84 -11.84
C LEU A 2 21.50 7.60 -10.92
N GLY A 3 20.44 7.02 -11.44
CA GLY A 3 19.25 6.73 -10.65
C GLY A 3 18.21 5.90 -11.37
N LEU A 4 17.18 5.52 -10.64
CA LEU A 4 16.04 4.74 -11.11
C LEU A 4 14.76 5.22 -10.46
N ILE A 5 13.72 5.42 -11.25
CA ILE A 5 12.35 5.62 -10.77
C ILE A 5 11.53 4.41 -11.18
N ALA A 6 10.96 3.73 -10.20
CA ALA A 6 10.01 2.64 -10.40
C ALA A 6 8.60 3.06 -9.95
N ASN A 7 7.57 2.46 -10.54
CA ASN A 7 6.19 2.59 -10.08
C ASN A 7 5.62 1.21 -9.81
N TYR A 8 4.95 1.04 -8.66
CA TYR A 8 4.32 -0.22 -8.30
C TYR A 8 3.02 0.00 -7.54
N ALA A 9 1.95 -0.65 -7.98
CA ALA A 9 0.63 -0.55 -7.37
C ALA A 9 0.46 -1.65 -6.32
N LEU A 10 0.93 -1.39 -5.10
CA LEU A 10 0.73 -2.24 -3.93
C LEU A 10 0.60 -1.38 -2.68
N HIS A 11 -0.41 -1.65 -1.85
CA HIS A 11 -0.56 -1.01 -0.54
C HIS A 11 0.65 -1.29 0.37
N TYR A 12 0.85 -0.47 1.42
CA TYR A 12 1.88 -0.77 2.41
C TYR A 12 1.79 -2.20 2.90
N VAL A 13 2.94 -2.74 3.21
CA VAL A 13 3.07 -4.12 3.64
C VAL A 13 2.85 -4.25 5.14
N GLY A 14 3.29 -3.26 5.92
CA GLY A 14 3.19 -3.27 7.37
C GLY A 14 4.13 -4.26 8.04
N GLY A 15 3.69 -4.86 9.15
CA GLY A 15 4.55 -5.73 9.96
C GLY A 15 5.64 -4.97 10.71
N ILE A 16 5.40 -3.68 10.94
CA ILE A 16 6.28 -2.79 11.71
C ILE A 16 5.96 -2.98 13.19
N PRO A 17 6.94 -3.23 14.06
CA PRO A 17 6.69 -3.45 15.46
C PRO A 17 6.11 -2.20 16.14
N ARG A 18 5.26 -2.43 17.11
CA ARG A 18 4.83 -1.39 18.04
C ARG A 18 5.74 -1.42 19.26
N VAL A 19 6.11 -0.26 19.76
CA VAL A 19 6.91 -0.12 20.96
C VAL A 19 6.01 0.35 22.10
N THR A 20 6.06 -0.35 23.21
CA THR A 20 5.40 0.12 24.46
C THR A 20 6.41 0.98 25.22
N GLU A 21 6.08 2.24 25.39
CA GLU A 21 6.89 3.17 26.17
C GLU A 21 6.78 2.86 27.69
N LYS A 22 7.67 3.45 28.48
CA LYS A 22 7.72 3.23 29.95
C LYS A 22 6.43 3.64 30.68
N ASP A 23 5.66 4.55 30.09
CA ASP A 23 4.38 5.04 30.61
C ASP A 23 3.18 4.15 30.15
N GLY A 24 3.44 3.04 29.47
CA GLY A 24 2.44 2.12 28.97
C GLY A 24 1.78 2.50 27.63
N ARG A 25 2.15 3.64 27.03
CA ARG A 25 1.65 4.01 25.70
C ARG A 25 2.24 3.10 24.63
N VAL A 26 1.40 2.65 23.72
CA VAL A 26 1.82 1.90 22.53
C VAL A 26 2.04 2.87 21.38
N VAL A 27 3.29 3.01 20.95
CA VAL A 27 3.69 3.92 19.87
C VAL A 27 4.02 3.11 18.63
N GLY A 28 3.49 3.52 17.49
CA GLY A 28 3.90 2.99 16.19
C GLY A 28 5.20 3.64 15.75
N MET A 29 6.08 2.85 15.14
CA MET A 29 7.29 3.38 14.51
C MET A 29 6.96 3.94 13.13
N ALA A 30 7.54 5.08 12.76
CA ALA A 30 7.54 5.54 11.38
C ALA A 30 8.46 4.65 10.54
N SER A 31 8.01 4.28 9.35
CA SER A 31 8.78 3.47 8.42
C SER A 31 8.46 3.84 6.98
N ALA A 32 9.48 3.84 6.14
CA ALA A 32 9.30 3.94 4.68
C ALA A 32 8.83 2.63 4.04
N ASP A 33 8.48 1.61 4.84
CA ASP A 33 7.98 0.30 4.41
C ASP A 33 8.88 -0.31 3.30
N TYR A 34 8.31 -1.09 2.37
CA TYR A 34 9.07 -1.72 1.28
C TYR A 34 9.68 -0.71 0.29
N PHE A 35 9.18 0.52 0.23
CA PHE A 35 9.74 1.58 -0.61
C PHE A 35 11.17 1.95 -0.18
N GLY A 36 11.39 2.15 1.12
CA GLY A 36 12.72 2.45 1.65
C GLY A 36 13.68 1.29 1.50
N GLU A 37 13.20 0.07 1.74
CA GLU A 37 14.02 -1.13 1.57
C GLU A 37 14.36 -1.39 0.08
N PHE A 38 13.44 -1.10 -0.84
CA PHE A 38 13.72 -1.09 -2.28
C PHE A 38 14.84 -0.11 -2.63
N ALA A 39 14.75 1.13 -2.13
CA ALA A 39 15.77 2.15 -2.36
C ALA A 39 17.15 1.70 -1.85
N ARG A 40 17.20 0.98 -0.74
CA ARG A 40 18.43 0.42 -0.16
C ARG A 40 19.01 -0.74 -0.97
N ILE A 41 18.14 -1.58 -1.58
CA ILE A 41 18.57 -2.77 -2.34
C ILE A 41 19.07 -2.40 -3.74
N MET A 42 18.44 -1.45 -4.42
CA MET A 42 18.68 -1.18 -5.84
C MET A 42 20.12 -0.77 -6.17
N PRO A 43 20.81 0.09 -5.40
CA PRO A 43 22.23 0.41 -5.68
C PRO A 43 23.10 -0.83 -5.79
N HIS A 44 22.91 -1.80 -4.88
CA HIS A 44 23.65 -3.07 -4.89
C HIS A 44 23.28 -3.98 -6.05
N ARG A 45 22.03 -3.91 -6.54
CA ARG A 45 21.60 -4.65 -7.74
C ARG A 45 22.25 -4.10 -9.00
N VAL A 46 22.45 -2.79 -9.06
CA VAL A 46 23.07 -2.11 -10.21
C VAL A 46 24.58 -2.22 -10.18
N GLY A 47 25.22 -2.00 -9.04
CA GLY A 47 26.68 -1.91 -8.88
C GLY A 47 27.33 -3.13 -8.21
N GLY A 48 26.57 -4.15 -7.84
CA GLY A 48 27.11 -5.33 -7.15
C GLY A 48 27.68 -5.00 -5.77
N LEU A 49 28.93 -5.41 -5.53
CA LEU A 49 29.63 -5.15 -4.26
C LEU A 49 30.09 -3.69 -4.10
N ASN A 50 30.21 -2.97 -5.22
CA ASN A 50 30.62 -1.56 -5.25
C ASN A 50 29.51 -0.72 -5.89
N PRO A 51 28.41 -0.44 -5.16
CA PRO A 51 27.34 0.40 -5.68
C PRO A 51 27.87 1.81 -5.96
N PRO A 52 27.37 2.51 -6.99
CA PRO A 52 27.74 3.89 -7.24
C PRO A 52 27.33 4.78 -6.05
N ASP A 53 28.24 5.61 -5.55
CA ASP A 53 28.03 6.44 -4.36
C ASP A 53 26.83 7.41 -4.51
N ASN A 54 26.53 7.83 -5.72
CA ASN A 54 25.49 8.80 -6.04
C ASN A 54 24.25 8.18 -6.71
N PHE A 55 24.08 6.85 -6.71
CA PHE A 55 22.92 6.20 -7.29
C PHE A 55 21.69 6.36 -6.38
N VAL A 56 20.62 6.89 -6.93
CA VAL A 56 19.34 7.07 -6.22
C VAL A 56 18.26 6.19 -6.82
N ALA A 57 17.63 5.37 -6.00
CA ALA A 57 16.45 4.61 -6.38
C ALA A 57 15.21 5.14 -5.66
N ILE A 58 14.16 5.42 -6.42
CA ILE A 58 12.88 5.90 -5.92
C ILE A 58 11.78 4.96 -6.40
N MET A 59 10.81 4.68 -5.55
CA MET A 59 9.59 3.99 -5.94
C MET A 59 8.38 4.87 -5.62
N SER A 60 7.57 5.14 -6.63
CA SER A 60 6.26 5.76 -6.46
C SER A 60 5.18 4.70 -6.30
N ASN A 61 4.14 5.01 -5.53
CA ASN A 61 2.98 4.14 -5.39
C ASN A 61 1.98 4.40 -6.52
N GLY A 62 1.52 3.35 -7.16
CA GLY A 62 0.40 3.41 -8.10
C GLY A 62 -0.96 3.37 -7.38
N ALA A 63 -2.04 3.12 -8.12
CA ALA A 63 -3.36 2.89 -7.55
C ALA A 63 -3.33 1.57 -6.74
N SER A 64 -3.44 1.68 -5.42
CA SER A 64 -3.16 0.57 -4.51
C SER A 64 -4.16 0.42 -3.36
N GLY A 65 -5.28 1.15 -3.40
CA GLY A 65 -6.27 1.12 -2.31
C GLY A 65 -6.95 -0.23 -2.12
N ASP A 66 -7.03 -1.02 -3.17
CA ASP A 66 -7.66 -2.35 -3.23
C ASP A 66 -6.67 -3.50 -3.48
N ILE A 67 -5.36 -3.20 -3.53
CA ILE A 67 -4.32 -4.20 -3.78
C ILE A 67 -3.52 -4.45 -2.51
N ASN A 68 -3.64 -5.66 -1.97
CA ASN A 68 -2.98 -6.07 -0.74
C ASN A 68 -1.90 -7.12 -1.01
N ASN A 69 -0.96 -7.24 -0.07
CA ASN A 69 0.07 -8.27 -0.06
C ASN A 69 -0.33 -9.51 0.76
N ILE A 70 -1.55 -9.54 1.28
CA ILE A 70 -2.10 -10.63 2.08
C ILE A 70 -2.85 -11.59 1.16
N ASP A 71 -2.51 -12.85 1.24
CA ASP A 71 -3.27 -13.94 0.67
C ASP A 71 -4.37 -14.32 1.68
N PHE A 72 -5.61 -13.94 1.40
CA PHE A 72 -6.74 -14.15 2.30
C PHE A 72 -7.20 -15.61 2.35
N ASP A 73 -6.84 -16.42 1.36
CA ASP A 73 -7.22 -17.82 1.26
C ASP A 73 -6.23 -18.75 2.00
N SER A 74 -5.05 -18.26 2.33
CA SER A 74 -4.03 -19.04 3.02
C SER A 74 -3.83 -18.58 4.48
N LYS A 75 -3.91 -19.55 5.40
CA LYS A 75 -3.54 -19.35 6.80
C LYS A 75 -2.02 -19.41 6.92
N ARG A 76 -1.35 -18.29 6.72
CA ARG A 76 0.10 -18.22 6.96
C ARG A 76 0.39 -17.87 8.42
N PRO A 77 1.46 -18.43 9.00
CA PRO A 77 1.91 -18.02 10.32
C PRO A 77 2.32 -16.54 10.31
N PRO A 78 2.21 -15.84 11.44
CA PRO A 78 2.72 -14.50 11.58
C PRO A 78 4.19 -14.42 11.18
N ARG A 79 4.58 -13.40 10.43
CA ARG A 79 5.97 -13.13 10.07
C ARG A 79 6.67 -12.32 11.16
N ALA A 80 7.99 -12.47 11.23
CA ALA A 80 8.81 -11.62 12.07
C ALA A 80 8.71 -10.13 11.65
N PRO A 81 8.98 -9.19 12.57
CA PRO A 81 9.00 -7.76 12.25
C PRO A 81 9.84 -7.47 11.01
N PHE A 82 9.33 -6.63 10.11
CA PHE A 82 9.93 -6.24 8.84
C PHE A 82 10.21 -7.38 7.83
N GLU A 83 9.90 -8.62 8.15
CA GLU A 83 10.16 -9.75 7.24
C GLU A 83 9.39 -9.60 5.92
N GLN A 84 8.09 -9.29 6.00
CA GLN A 84 7.26 -9.09 4.81
C GLN A 84 7.73 -7.90 3.98
N VAL A 85 8.16 -6.81 4.63
CA VAL A 85 8.74 -5.64 3.98
C VAL A 85 9.95 -6.05 3.13
N ARG A 86 10.88 -6.83 3.71
CA ARG A 86 12.05 -7.33 2.98
C ARG A 86 11.69 -8.25 1.82
N VAL A 87 10.70 -9.13 2.00
CA VAL A 87 10.24 -10.04 0.94
C VAL A 87 9.68 -9.26 -0.24
N VAL A 88 8.81 -8.28 0.01
CA VAL A 88 8.21 -7.46 -1.06
C VAL A 88 9.27 -6.61 -1.73
N ALA A 89 10.10 -5.90 -0.97
CA ALA A 89 11.18 -5.08 -1.49
C ALA A 89 12.16 -5.88 -2.38
N THR A 90 12.52 -7.09 -1.95
CA THR A 90 13.41 -7.97 -2.73
C THR A 90 12.78 -8.39 -4.06
N LYS A 91 11.49 -8.73 -4.06
CA LYS A 91 10.77 -9.11 -5.28
C LYS A 91 10.64 -7.94 -6.25
N THR A 92 10.26 -6.77 -5.76
CA THR A 92 10.11 -5.56 -6.58
C THR A 92 11.47 -5.09 -7.13
N ALA A 93 12.52 -5.10 -6.30
CA ALA A 93 13.88 -4.78 -6.73
C ALA A 93 14.40 -5.77 -7.78
N THR A 94 14.05 -7.06 -7.65
CA THR A 94 14.43 -8.06 -8.66
C THR A 94 13.70 -7.82 -9.98
N ALA A 95 12.43 -7.46 -9.96
CA ALA A 95 11.67 -7.13 -11.16
C ALA A 95 12.22 -5.86 -11.83
N ALA A 96 12.47 -4.80 -11.04
CA ALA A 96 13.05 -3.56 -11.54
C ALA A 96 14.45 -3.79 -12.14
N TRP A 97 15.29 -4.60 -11.49
CA TRP A 97 16.61 -4.94 -12.00
C TRP A 97 16.56 -5.69 -13.34
N ARG A 98 15.63 -6.62 -13.51
CA ARG A 98 15.41 -7.29 -14.78
C ARG A 98 15.05 -6.30 -15.87
N ALA A 99 14.09 -5.41 -15.61
CA ALA A 99 13.71 -4.36 -16.55
C ALA A 99 14.88 -3.43 -16.92
N VAL A 100 15.72 -3.06 -15.94
CA VAL A 100 16.94 -2.27 -16.23
C VAL A 100 17.90 -2.98 -17.16
N LYS A 101 18.06 -4.30 -17.01
CA LYS A 101 18.94 -5.08 -17.93
C LYS A 101 18.41 -5.20 -19.34
N ASP A 102 17.11 -5.08 -19.52
CA ASP A 102 16.45 -5.15 -20.82
C ASP A 102 16.47 -3.80 -21.56
N ILE A 103 17.02 -2.73 -20.96
CA ILE A 103 17.20 -1.42 -21.60
C ILE A 103 18.38 -1.52 -22.58
N GLU A 104 18.07 -1.48 -23.86
CA GLU A 104 19.08 -1.54 -24.94
C GLU A 104 19.56 -0.16 -25.38
N THR A 105 18.71 0.88 -25.24
CA THR A 105 18.96 2.22 -25.76
C THR A 105 18.71 3.28 -24.71
N TYR A 106 19.62 4.24 -24.63
CA TYR A 106 19.48 5.45 -23.79
C TYR A 106 19.39 6.69 -24.70
N HIS A 107 18.61 7.67 -24.25
CA HIS A 107 18.45 8.95 -24.98
C HIS A 107 19.10 10.06 -24.19
N ASP A 108 20.00 10.80 -24.79
CA ASP A 108 20.75 11.90 -24.16
C ASP A 108 19.94 13.17 -24.00
N ASN A 109 18.90 13.35 -24.81
CA ASN A 109 18.07 14.55 -24.80
C ASN A 109 16.57 14.21 -24.91
N PRO A 110 15.98 13.58 -23.86
CA PRO A 110 14.56 13.25 -23.88
C PRO A 110 13.69 14.50 -23.77
N ILE A 111 12.57 14.53 -24.49
CA ILE A 111 11.54 15.55 -24.30
C ILE A 111 10.76 15.21 -23.04
N ILE A 112 10.90 16.05 -22.01
CA ILE A 112 10.17 15.91 -20.74
C ILE A 112 9.04 16.92 -20.72
N THR A 113 7.81 16.45 -20.57
CA THR A 113 6.62 17.31 -20.44
C THR A 113 5.79 16.88 -19.24
N MET A 114 5.14 17.86 -18.61
CA MET A 114 4.14 17.63 -17.57
C MET A 114 2.80 18.17 -18.05
N ARG A 115 1.74 17.42 -17.78
CA ARG A 115 0.36 17.88 -17.99
C ARG A 115 -0.41 17.73 -16.69
N GLN A 116 -1.14 18.76 -16.32
CA GLN A 116 -2.04 18.78 -15.17
C GLN A 116 -3.47 18.99 -15.66
N ARG A 117 -4.41 18.31 -15.05
CA ARG A 117 -5.83 18.46 -15.29
C ARG A 117 -6.58 18.34 -13.98
N GLU A 118 -7.48 19.26 -13.72
CA GLU A 118 -8.48 19.12 -12.67
C GLU A 118 -9.61 18.21 -13.19
N VAL A 119 -10.01 17.27 -12.35
CA VAL A 119 -11.06 16.31 -12.68
C VAL A 119 -12.08 16.32 -11.56
N GLU A 120 -13.34 16.58 -11.91
CA GLU A 120 -14.45 16.40 -10.97
C GLU A 120 -14.71 14.92 -10.78
N LEU A 121 -14.59 14.45 -9.54
CA LEU A 121 -14.92 13.09 -9.15
C LEU A 121 -16.24 13.10 -8.38
N ARG A 122 -17.15 12.20 -8.76
CA ARG A 122 -18.39 11.99 -8.03
C ARG A 122 -18.20 10.96 -6.93
N TYR A 123 -18.82 11.20 -5.80
CA TYR A 123 -18.91 10.18 -4.75
C TYR A 123 -19.78 9.01 -5.24
N ARG A 124 -19.38 7.78 -4.87
CA ARG A 124 -20.24 6.64 -5.05
C ARG A 124 -21.37 6.71 -4.04
N VAL A 125 -22.58 6.97 -4.52
CA VAL A 125 -23.79 6.92 -3.70
C VAL A 125 -24.19 5.46 -3.52
N PRO A 126 -24.44 5.00 -2.29
CA PRO A 126 -24.94 3.65 -2.04
C PRO A 126 -26.31 3.43 -2.72
N THR A 127 -26.53 2.22 -3.20
CA THR A 127 -27.81 1.80 -3.76
C THR A 127 -28.86 1.59 -2.63
N ASP A 128 -30.13 1.65 -2.96
CA ASP A 128 -31.23 1.38 -2.00
C ASP A 128 -31.07 0.00 -1.34
N THR A 129 -30.60 -0.99 -2.06
CA THR A 129 -30.32 -2.34 -1.52
C THR A 129 -29.20 -2.33 -0.49
N GLU A 130 -28.12 -1.57 -0.74
CA GLU A 130 -27.01 -1.42 0.20
C GLU A 130 -27.47 -0.67 1.46
N VAL A 131 -28.27 0.37 1.29
CA VAL A 131 -28.86 1.14 2.41
C VAL A 131 -29.79 0.26 3.25
N ALA A 132 -30.68 -0.49 2.62
CA ALA A 132 -31.58 -1.42 3.32
C ALA A 132 -30.80 -2.47 4.12
N ARG A 133 -29.74 -3.06 3.52
CA ARG A 133 -28.86 -4.01 4.21
C ARG A 133 -28.12 -3.34 5.39
N ALA A 134 -27.64 -2.13 5.21
CA ALA A 134 -26.95 -1.40 6.27
C ALA A 134 -27.89 -1.15 7.48
N ARG A 135 -29.12 -0.73 7.22
CA ARG A 135 -30.15 -0.56 8.26
C ARG A 135 -30.43 -1.87 9.00
N GLN A 136 -30.57 -2.98 8.27
CA GLN A 136 -30.76 -4.29 8.89
C GLN A 136 -29.60 -4.66 9.83
N ILE A 137 -28.36 -4.51 9.37
CA ILE A 137 -27.17 -4.80 10.20
C ILE A 137 -27.15 -3.93 11.45
N LEU A 138 -27.42 -2.63 11.33
CA LEU A 138 -27.38 -1.69 12.46
C LEU A 138 -28.54 -1.93 13.45
N ALA A 139 -29.66 -2.48 13.00
CA ALA A 139 -30.81 -2.83 13.84
C ALA A 139 -30.61 -4.12 14.64
N LEU A 140 -29.65 -4.98 14.28
CA LEU A 140 -29.38 -6.21 15.02
C LEU A 140 -28.90 -5.94 16.44
N PRO A 141 -29.25 -6.80 17.43
CA PRO A 141 -28.68 -6.76 18.77
C PRO A 141 -27.14 -6.85 18.72
N ALA A 142 -26.47 -6.26 19.69
CA ALA A 142 -25.00 -6.21 19.73
C ALA A 142 -24.35 -7.62 19.65
N LYS A 143 -24.98 -8.62 20.29
CA LYS A 143 -24.51 -10.02 20.25
C LYS A 143 -24.54 -10.60 18.84
N GLU A 144 -25.64 -10.42 18.12
CA GLU A 144 -25.80 -10.92 16.76
C GLU A 144 -24.86 -10.18 15.79
N ARG A 145 -24.68 -8.87 15.97
CA ARG A 145 -23.70 -8.10 15.19
C ARG A 145 -22.25 -8.59 15.39
N ALA A 146 -21.92 -9.08 16.59
CA ALA A 146 -20.59 -9.61 16.89
C ALA A 146 -20.31 -10.94 16.19
N GLU A 147 -21.34 -11.67 15.76
CA GLU A 147 -21.22 -12.91 14.98
C GLU A 147 -20.97 -12.65 13.49
N LEU A 148 -21.21 -11.42 13.01
CA LEU A 148 -20.91 -10.99 11.67
C LEU A 148 -19.40 -10.73 11.50
N HIS A 149 -18.99 -10.52 10.24
CA HIS A 149 -17.62 -10.06 9.97
C HIS A 149 -17.29 -8.82 10.80
N SER A 150 -16.08 -8.77 11.37
CA SER A 150 -15.61 -7.71 12.32
C SER A 150 -15.80 -6.27 11.82
N LYS A 151 -15.89 -6.07 10.52
CA LYS A 151 -16.12 -4.75 9.89
C LYS A 151 -17.55 -4.48 9.46
N ALA A 152 -18.48 -5.42 9.64
CA ALA A 152 -19.85 -5.29 9.15
C ALA A 152 -20.56 -4.04 9.68
N SER A 153 -20.47 -3.77 10.98
CA SER A 153 -21.06 -2.57 11.60
C SER A 153 -20.41 -1.27 11.09
N SER A 154 -19.09 -1.26 10.91
CA SER A 154 -18.36 -0.10 10.39
C SER A 154 -18.78 0.20 8.96
N TYR A 155 -18.85 -0.82 8.09
CA TYR A 155 -19.31 -0.63 6.72
C TYR A 155 -20.76 -0.18 6.65
N ALA A 156 -21.65 -0.74 7.48
CA ALA A 156 -23.04 -0.31 7.53
C ALA A 156 -23.17 1.16 7.95
N THR A 157 -22.41 1.60 8.96
CA THR A 157 -22.38 3.01 9.38
C THR A 157 -21.89 3.92 8.26
N HIS A 158 -20.83 3.54 7.56
CA HIS A 158 -20.32 4.33 6.43
C HIS A 158 -21.33 4.38 5.28
N THR A 159 -21.99 3.26 4.96
CA THR A 159 -23.05 3.23 3.94
C THR A 159 -24.16 4.22 4.26
N MET A 160 -24.64 4.26 5.51
CA MET A 160 -25.66 5.21 5.93
C MET A 160 -25.18 6.66 5.79
N ARG A 161 -23.96 6.95 6.21
CA ARG A 161 -23.38 8.30 6.10
C ARG A 161 -23.27 8.78 4.64
N PHE A 162 -22.94 7.91 3.70
CA PHE A 162 -22.84 8.26 2.27
C PHE A 162 -24.19 8.27 1.55
N ALA A 163 -25.22 7.66 2.12
CA ALA A 163 -26.59 7.74 1.59
C ALA A 163 -27.26 9.08 1.91
N GLU A 164 -26.83 9.76 2.97
CA GLU A 164 -27.37 11.06 3.43
C GLU A 164 -26.20 12.04 3.58
N PRO A 165 -25.55 12.49 2.49
CA PRO A 165 -24.33 13.29 2.56
C PRO A 165 -24.50 14.67 3.19
N ASP A 166 -25.75 15.16 3.31
CA ASP A 166 -26.09 16.49 3.82
C ASP A 166 -26.69 16.47 5.24
N ALA A 167 -26.62 15.32 5.96
CA ALA A 167 -27.15 15.18 7.31
C ALA A 167 -26.10 15.38 8.41
#